data_d753d7044a1d7fd93b3d889840fde75e
#
_entry.id   d753d7044a1d7fd93b3d889840fde75e
#
_cell.length_a   1.000
_cell.length_b   1.000
_cell.length_c   1.000
_cell.angle_alpha   90.00
_cell.angle_beta   90.00
_cell.angle_gamma   90.00
#
_symmetry.space_group_name_H-M   'P 1'
#
loop_
_entity.id
_entity.type
_entity.pdbx_description
1 polymer ?
#
loop_
_entity_poly.entity_id
_entity_poly.type
_entity_poly.pdbx_seq_one_letter_code
_entity_poly.pdbx_strand_id
1 'polypeptide(L)'
;MVFLFSLNTNAQAAKSQINQSAPSVIEGLNLYPNPVSDGHVYITTKNDADKEIMIFDLLGKKVLQTRISSKELNISNLAPGVYIIKINEQNASATRKLIVR
;
A
#
# COMPACT_ATOMS: atom_id res chain seq x y z
N MET A 1 -2.12 -34.74 -36.40
CA MET A 1 -2.10 -34.39 -35.99
C MET A 1 -1.74 -33.87 -35.05
N VAL A 2 -1.56 -33.56 -34.64
CA VAL A 2 -1.39 -33.27 -33.76
C VAL A 2 -1.12 -32.25 -33.26
N PHE A 3 -1.15 -31.85 -33.23
CA PHE A 3 -0.97 -30.96 -32.77
C PHE A 3 -1.21 -30.55 -31.91
N LEU A 4 -1.39 -30.66 -31.54
CA LEU A 4 -1.76 -30.35 -30.70
C LEU A 4 -1.21 -29.90 -29.80
N PHE A 5 -0.93 -29.93 -29.61
CA PHE A 5 -0.53 -29.64 -28.77
C PHE A 5 -0.02 -28.79 -28.30
N SER A 6 0.08 -28.82 -28.39
CA SER A 6 0.86 -27.94 -27.99
C SER A 6 0.31 -26.72 -27.48
N LEU A 7 -0.57 -26.40 -27.84
CA LEU A 7 -1.17 -25.30 -27.43
C LEU A 7 -1.38 -25.21 -26.03
N ASN A 8 -1.50 -26.13 -25.39
CA ASN A 8 -1.84 -26.13 -24.06
C ASN A 8 -0.91 -25.47 -23.17
N THR A 9 0.29 -25.48 -23.48
CA THR A 9 1.28 -24.97 -22.57
C THR A 9 1.16 -23.51 -22.35
N ASN A 10 0.54 -22.82 -23.23
CA ASN A 10 0.42 -21.41 -23.08
C ASN A 10 -0.35 -21.00 -21.86
N ALA A 11 -1.33 -21.73 -21.54
CA ALA A 11 -2.16 -21.38 -20.42
C ALA A 11 -1.39 -21.44 -19.12
N GLN A 12 -0.46 -22.32 -19.03
CA GLN A 12 0.25 -22.47 -17.79
C GLN A 12 1.20 -21.33 -17.54
N ALA A 13 1.78 -20.82 -18.56
CA ALA A 13 2.65 -19.69 -18.39
C ALA A 13 1.90 -18.50 -17.87
N ALA A 14 0.69 -18.31 -18.27
CA ALA A 14 -0.10 -17.22 -17.81
C ALA A 14 -0.37 -17.31 -16.32
N LYS A 15 -0.59 -18.49 -15.81
CA LYS A 15 -0.83 -18.64 -14.39
C LYS A 15 0.37 -18.26 -13.56
N SER A 16 1.53 -18.61 -14.01
CA SER A 16 2.72 -18.24 -13.28
C SER A 16 2.86 -16.75 -13.18
N GLN A 17 2.55 -16.05 -14.22
CA GLN A 17 2.68 -14.62 -14.21
C GLN A 17 1.74 -13.97 -13.23
N ILE A 18 0.56 -14.48 -13.11
CA ILE A 18 -0.39 -13.92 -12.16
C ILE A 18 0.13 -14.02 -10.75
N ASN A 19 0.71 -15.13 -10.41
CA ASN A 19 1.23 -15.30 -9.07
C ASN A 19 2.37 -14.35 -8.78
N GLN A 20 3.17 -14.03 -9.76
CA GLN A 20 4.30 -13.17 -9.57
C GLN A 20 3.92 -11.71 -9.39
N SER A 21 2.72 -11.34 -9.75
CA SER A 21 2.33 -9.95 -9.66
C SER A 21 1.88 -9.55 -8.27
N ALA A 22 1.70 -10.48 -7.36
CA ALA A 22 1.24 -10.14 -6.02
C ALA A 22 2.34 -9.42 -5.25
N PRO A 23 2.03 -8.28 -4.60
CA PRO A 23 3.04 -7.56 -3.85
C PRO A 23 3.38 -8.28 -2.56
N SER A 24 4.58 -8.05 -2.07
CA SER A 24 5.02 -8.58 -0.79
C SER A 24 4.48 -7.72 0.34
N VAL A 25 4.48 -8.27 1.56
CA VAL A 25 4.11 -7.48 2.73
C VAL A 25 5.29 -6.58 3.10
N ILE A 26 5.00 -5.47 3.75
CA ILE A 26 6.04 -4.56 4.19
C ILE A 26 6.52 -5.01 5.56
N GLU A 27 7.78 -5.42 5.64
CA GLU A 27 8.36 -5.89 6.90
C GLU A 27 8.61 -4.73 7.84
N GLY A 28 8.30 -4.95 9.11
CA GLY A 28 8.61 -3.98 10.15
C GLY A 28 7.77 -2.72 10.09
N LEU A 29 6.62 -2.77 9.45
CA LEU A 29 5.79 -1.59 9.31
C LEU A 29 5.20 -1.16 10.64
N ASN A 30 5.44 0.10 11.00
CA ASN A 30 4.80 0.75 12.13
C ASN A 30 4.17 2.04 11.66
N LEU A 31 2.96 2.29 12.11
CA LEU A 31 2.20 3.48 11.78
C LEU A 31 1.73 4.08 13.11
N TYR A 32 2.27 5.26 13.47
CA TYR A 32 1.97 5.82 14.78
C TYR A 32 2.09 7.34 14.79
N PRO A 33 1.40 7.99 15.68
CA PRO A 33 0.35 7.48 16.56
C PRO A 33 -0.91 7.21 15.76
N ASN A 34 -1.74 6.34 16.28
CA ASN A 34 -3.00 6.01 15.64
C ASN A 34 -3.97 5.63 16.75
N PRO A 35 -4.89 6.51 17.16
CA PRO A 35 -5.34 7.74 16.48
C PRO A 35 -4.33 8.88 16.47
N VAL A 36 -4.45 9.72 15.44
CA VAL A 36 -3.59 10.87 15.25
C VAL A 36 -4.33 12.11 15.70
N SER A 37 -3.71 12.97 16.49
CA SER A 37 -4.38 14.19 16.95
C SER A 37 -3.61 15.47 16.63
N ASP A 38 -2.35 15.37 16.18
CA ASP A 38 -1.55 16.56 15.92
C ASP A 38 -1.23 16.78 14.45
N GLY A 39 -1.88 16.03 13.56
CA GLY A 39 -1.68 16.20 12.12
C GLY A 39 -0.44 15.54 11.55
N HIS A 40 0.29 14.78 12.36
CA HIS A 40 1.49 14.11 11.89
C HIS A 40 1.47 12.65 12.28
N VAL A 41 1.77 11.78 11.33
CA VAL A 41 1.87 10.36 11.58
C VAL A 41 3.22 9.89 11.05
N TYR A 42 3.80 8.91 11.74
CA TYR A 42 5.10 8.38 11.38
C TYR A 42 4.95 6.97 10.84
N ILE A 43 5.67 6.69 9.79
CA ILE A 43 5.63 5.40 9.11
C ILE A 43 7.06 4.90 9.05
N THR A 44 7.34 3.82 9.78
CA THR A 44 8.67 3.23 9.78
C THR A 44 8.60 1.80 9.28
N THR A 45 9.64 1.37 8.60
CA THR A 45 9.73 0.03 8.04
C THR A 45 11.17 -0.46 8.18
N LYS A 46 11.36 -1.74 7.95
CA LYS A 46 12.70 -2.31 8.04
C LYS A 46 13.63 -1.71 7.00
N ASN A 47 13.15 -1.49 5.79
CA ASN A 47 14.00 -1.00 4.70
C ASN A 47 14.16 0.52 4.69
N ASP A 48 13.24 1.22 5.31
CA ASP A 48 13.31 2.68 5.40
C ASP A 48 13.47 3.35 4.04
N ALA A 49 12.82 2.79 3.03
CA ALA A 49 12.88 3.32 1.67
C ALA A 49 11.78 4.34 1.45
N ASP A 50 11.85 5.06 0.34
CA ASP A 50 10.79 5.99 -0.06
C ASP A 50 9.47 5.24 -0.15
N LYS A 51 8.40 5.92 0.20
CA LYS A 51 7.09 5.32 0.23
C LYS A 51 6.08 6.15 -0.54
N GLU A 52 5.20 5.48 -1.23
CA GLU A 52 4.06 6.12 -1.85
C GLU A 52 2.86 5.91 -0.96
N ILE A 53 2.16 6.99 -0.65
CA ILE A 53 1.07 6.99 0.32
C ILE A 53 -0.21 7.41 -0.37
N MET A 54 -1.27 6.65 -0.16
CA MET A 54 -2.61 7.02 -0.61
C MET A 54 -3.56 6.85 0.56
N ILE A 55 -4.39 7.86 0.79
CA ILE A 55 -5.38 7.80 1.88
C ILE A 55 -6.77 7.97 1.29
N PHE A 56 -7.67 7.10 1.71
CA PHE A 56 -9.04 7.09 1.24
C PHE A 56 -9.98 7.25 2.42
N ASP A 57 -11.09 7.95 2.20
CA ASP A 57 -12.14 7.99 3.21
C ASP A 57 -12.96 6.69 3.13
N LEU A 58 -13.95 6.56 3.99
CA LEU A 58 -14.72 5.32 4.05
C LEU A 58 -15.63 5.12 2.85
N LEU A 59 -15.84 6.16 2.06
CA LEU A 59 -16.61 6.03 0.83
C LEU A 59 -15.73 5.63 -0.35
N GLY A 60 -14.43 5.48 -0.11
CA GLY A 60 -13.51 5.10 -1.15
C GLY A 60 -12.92 6.25 -1.93
N LYS A 61 -13.19 7.48 -1.52
CA LYS A 61 -12.65 8.64 -2.21
C LYS A 61 -11.22 8.87 -1.75
N LYS A 62 -10.33 9.06 -2.71
CA LYS A 62 -8.93 9.35 -2.39
C LYS A 62 -8.82 10.80 -1.92
N VAL A 63 -8.37 11.00 -0.70
CA VAL A 63 -8.28 12.33 -0.10
C VAL A 63 -6.85 12.82 0.02
N LEU A 64 -5.87 11.94 -0.19
CA LEU A 64 -4.47 12.34 -0.17
C LEU A 64 -3.65 11.34 -0.95
N GLN A 65 -2.70 11.84 -1.73
CA GLN A 65 -1.71 11.01 -2.40
C GLN A 65 -0.41 11.76 -2.40
N THR A 66 0.66 11.12 -1.91
CA THR A 66 1.95 11.78 -1.83
C THR A 66 3.04 10.72 -1.75
N ARG A 67 4.28 11.19 -1.91
CA ARG A 67 5.45 10.34 -1.76
C ARG A 67 6.29 10.93 -0.65
N ILE A 68 6.77 10.09 0.26
CA ILE A 68 7.60 10.54 1.36
C ILE A 68 8.95 9.84 1.31
N SER A 69 10.00 10.61 1.59
CA SER A 69 11.35 10.08 1.73
C SER A 69 11.78 10.06 3.19
N SER A 70 10.99 10.68 4.05
CA SER A 70 11.24 10.68 5.49
C SER A 70 10.20 9.79 6.15
N LYS A 71 10.27 9.70 7.46
CA LYS A 71 9.32 8.89 8.22
C LYS A 71 8.02 9.63 8.52
N GLU A 72 8.00 10.92 8.32
CA GLU A 72 6.88 11.75 8.74
C GLU A 72 5.92 12.00 7.58
N LEU A 73 4.64 11.85 7.85
CA LEU A 73 3.57 12.15 6.89
C LEU A 73 2.69 13.23 7.50
N ASN A 74 2.53 14.33 6.79
CA ASN A 74 1.70 15.42 7.24
C ASN A 74 0.27 15.18 6.76
N ILE A 75 -0.66 15.04 7.70
CA ILE A 75 -2.07 14.85 7.40
C ILE A 75 -2.92 15.93 8.02
N SER A 76 -2.33 17.10 8.26
CA SER A 76 -3.03 18.18 8.94
C SER A 76 -4.24 18.70 8.16
N ASN A 77 -4.32 18.41 6.87
CA ASN A 77 -5.47 18.82 6.06
C ASN A 77 -6.62 17.84 6.10
N LEU A 78 -6.48 16.71 6.77
CA LEU A 78 -7.56 15.73 6.86
C LEU A 78 -8.46 16.04 8.04
N ALA A 79 -9.77 16.04 7.80
CA ALA A 79 -10.74 16.23 8.86
C ALA A 79 -10.73 15.02 9.78
N PRO A 80 -11.18 15.19 11.04
CA PRO A 80 -11.30 14.04 11.93
C PRO A 80 -12.20 12.98 11.32
N GLY A 81 -11.79 11.73 11.43
CA GLY A 81 -12.56 10.64 10.88
C GLY A 81 -11.73 9.38 10.77
N VAL A 82 -12.33 8.36 10.15
CA VAL A 82 -11.68 7.08 9.92
C VAL A 82 -11.30 6.99 8.44
N TYR A 83 -10.08 6.60 8.17
CA TYR A 83 -9.54 6.52 6.82
C TYR A 83 -8.85 5.20 6.61
N ILE A 84 -8.62 4.88 5.35
CA ILE A 84 -7.81 3.74 4.95
C ILE A 84 -6.56 4.29 4.30
N ILE A 85 -5.40 3.89 4.80
CA ILE A 85 -4.12 4.32 4.25
C ILE A 85 -3.47 3.14 3.55
N LYS A 86 -3.03 3.38 2.32
CA LYS A 86 -2.29 2.40 1.53
C LYS A 86 -0.86 2.88 1.41
N ILE A 87 0.07 1.99 1.69
CA ILE A 87 1.50 2.29 1.72
C ILE A 87 2.20 1.36 0.76
N ASN A 88 2.94 1.93 -0.20
CA ASN A 88 3.76 1.15 -1.11
C ASN A 88 5.21 1.50 -0.87
N GLU A 89 6.04 0.48 -0.69
CA GLU A 89 7.47 0.64 -0.52
C GLU A 89 8.14 -0.40 -1.38
N GLN A 90 8.84 0.05 -2.44
CA GLN A 90 9.48 -0.85 -3.37
C GLN A 90 8.43 -1.82 -3.94
N ASN A 91 8.62 -3.14 -3.79
CA ASN A 91 7.67 -4.12 -4.28
C ASN A 91 6.70 -4.58 -3.22
N ALA A 92 6.64 -3.91 -2.08
CA ALA A 92 5.79 -4.29 -0.97
C ALA A 92 4.68 -3.29 -0.77
N SER A 93 3.56 -3.74 -0.23
CA SER A 93 2.45 -2.84 0.04
C SER A 93 1.71 -3.27 1.30
N ALA A 94 1.00 -2.32 1.89
CA ALA A 94 0.22 -2.57 3.09
C ALA A 94 -0.99 -1.65 3.10
N THR A 95 -2.03 -2.09 3.77
CA THR A 95 -3.26 -1.32 3.96
C THR A 95 -3.57 -1.32 5.44
N ARG A 96 -3.84 -0.15 5.99
CA ARG A 96 -4.10 0.00 7.41
C ARG A 96 -5.26 0.96 7.63
N LYS A 97 -5.88 0.87 8.80
CA LYS A 97 -6.88 1.84 9.21
C LYS A 97 -6.16 2.99 9.90
N LEU A 98 -6.57 4.21 9.59
CA LEU A 98 -6.00 5.41 10.16
C LEU A 98 -7.13 6.22 10.78
N ILE A 99 -7.01 6.54 12.05
CA ILE A 99 -8.02 7.32 12.76
C ILE A 99 -7.44 8.70 13.07
N VAL A 100 -8.16 9.73 12.63
CA VAL A 100 -7.75 11.12 12.83
C VAL A 100 -8.74 11.74 13.80
N ARG A 101 -8.22 12.37 14.85
CA ARG A 101 -9.03 13.05 15.85
C ARG A 101 -8.94 14.55 15.75
#